data_274ff34dea0605551642853133936b85
#
_entry.id   274ff34dea0605551642853133936b85
#
_cell.length_a   1.000
_cell.length_b   1.000
_cell.length_c   1.000
_cell.angle_alpha   90.00
_cell.angle_beta   90.00
_cell.angle_gamma   90.00
#
_symmetry.space_group_name_H-M   'P 1'
#
loop_
_entity.id
_entity.type
_entity.pdbx_description
1 polymer ?
#
loop_
_entity_poly.entity_id
_entity_poly.type
_entity_poly.pdbx_seq_one_letter_code
_entity_poly.pdbx_strand_id
1 'polypeptide(L)' 'MKISPHAQLQIQMGEDGNPKIYICGTEMEQKALCAALIAGVCMSQSNPAALLSIVTAAADLMDSMEEATDEEA' A
#
# COMPACT_ATOMS: atom_id res chain seq x y z
N MET A 1 4.30 18.90 3.65
CA MET A 1 5.28 17.95 3.13
C MET A 1 5.37 18.08 1.63
N LYS A 2 6.58 18.18 1.10
CA LYS A 2 6.78 18.27 -0.34
C LYS A 2 7.15 16.90 -0.88
N ILE A 3 6.46 16.46 -1.92
CA ILE A 3 6.72 15.21 -2.61
C ILE A 3 7.12 15.57 -4.03
N SER A 4 8.17 14.89 -4.52
CA SER A 4 8.61 15.09 -5.89
C SER A 4 7.47 14.84 -6.88
N PRO A 5 7.33 15.65 -7.94
CA PRO A 5 6.30 15.38 -8.95
C PRO A 5 6.53 14.06 -9.69
N HIS A 6 7.71 13.47 -9.53
CA HIS A 6 8.01 12.17 -10.14
C HIS A 6 7.68 10.99 -9.23
N ALA A 7 7.37 11.25 -7.96
CA ALA A 7 6.99 10.18 -7.04
C ALA A 7 5.60 9.67 -7.41
N GLN A 8 5.44 8.35 -7.48
CA GLN A 8 4.18 7.74 -7.87
C GLN A 8 3.90 6.48 -7.09
N LEU A 9 2.62 6.24 -6.84
CA LEU A 9 2.14 4.98 -6.31
C LEU A 9 0.92 4.57 -7.13
N GLN A 10 0.99 3.39 -7.74
CA GLN A 10 -0.13 2.82 -8.49
C GLN A 10 -0.42 1.43 -7.98
N ILE A 11 -1.69 1.14 -7.77
CA ILE A 11 -2.14 -0.16 -7.32
C ILE A 11 -3.27 -0.59 -8.22
N GLN A 12 -3.16 -1.81 -8.76
CA GLN A 12 -4.12 -2.35 -9.69
C GLN A 12 -4.38 -3.81 -9.36
N MET A 13 -5.63 -4.24 -9.46
CA MET A 13 -5.94 -5.66 -9.27
C MET A 13 -5.58 -6.42 -10.54
N GLY A 14 -4.77 -7.46 -10.40
CA GLY A 14 -4.43 -8.33 -11.51
C GLY A 14 -5.56 -9.29 -11.84
N GLU A 15 -5.46 -9.93 -13.01
CA GLU A 15 -6.46 -10.89 -13.45
C GLU A 15 -6.51 -12.10 -12.53
N ASP A 16 -5.42 -12.41 -11.87
CA ASP A 16 -5.34 -13.52 -10.93
C ASP A 16 -5.91 -13.19 -9.55
N GLY A 17 -6.43 -11.97 -9.37
CA GLY A 17 -6.98 -11.54 -8.09
C GLY A 17 -5.95 -10.97 -7.13
N ASN A 18 -4.68 -10.93 -7.51
CA ASN A 18 -3.63 -10.37 -6.67
C ASN A 18 -3.37 -8.92 -7.03
N PRO A 19 -3.13 -8.05 -6.04
CA PRO A 19 -2.83 -6.66 -6.35
C PRO A 19 -1.43 -6.53 -6.96
N LYS A 20 -1.32 -5.66 -7.94
CA LYS A 20 -0.05 -5.29 -8.56
C LYS A 20 0.27 -3.88 -8.12
N ILE A 21 1.48 -3.69 -7.61
CA ILE A 21 1.89 -2.42 -7.03
C ILE A 21 3.09 -1.89 -7.80
N TYR A 22 2.97 -0.66 -8.26
CA TYR A 22 4.08 0.08 -8.82
C TYR A 22 4.35 1.28 -7.91
N ILE A 23 5.58 1.41 -7.45
CA ILE A 23 5.93 2.50 -6.55
C ILE A 23 7.28 3.07 -6.98
N CYS A 24 7.37 4.39 -7.00
CA CYS A 24 8.55 5.10 -7.46
C CYS A 24 8.77 6.32 -6.57
N GLY A 25 10.04 6.56 -6.20
CA GLY A 25 10.38 7.68 -5.35
C GLY A 25 11.30 7.25 -4.23
N THR A 26 11.72 8.22 -3.42
CA THR A 26 12.53 7.91 -2.24
C THR A 26 11.68 7.20 -1.19
N GLU A 27 12.36 6.60 -0.21
CA GLU A 27 11.66 5.92 0.87
C GLU A 27 10.67 6.86 1.57
N MET A 28 11.09 8.10 1.83
CA MET A 28 10.21 9.06 2.48
C MET A 28 9.01 9.42 1.62
N GLU A 29 9.23 9.58 0.31
CA GLU A 29 8.15 9.88 -0.61
C GLU A 29 7.16 8.72 -0.71
N GLN A 30 7.67 7.50 -0.73
CA GLN A 30 6.82 6.32 -0.75
C GLN A 30 5.93 6.25 0.50
N LYS A 31 6.51 6.52 1.66
CA LYS A 31 5.75 6.55 2.90
C LYS A 31 4.67 7.63 2.89
N ALA A 32 5.00 8.80 2.35
CA ALA A 32 4.04 9.89 2.26
C ALA A 32 2.88 9.54 1.33
N LEU A 33 3.17 8.92 0.19
CA LEU A 33 2.13 8.49 -0.74
C LEU A 33 1.22 7.43 -0.12
N CYS A 34 1.80 6.47 0.59
CA CYS A 34 1.02 5.45 1.26
C CYS A 34 0.13 6.06 2.35
N ALA A 35 0.67 7.01 3.11
CA ALA A 35 -0.11 7.68 4.14
C ALA A 35 -1.30 8.44 3.53
N ALA A 36 -1.06 9.11 2.41
CA ALA A 36 -2.11 9.84 1.71
C ALA A 36 -3.20 8.90 1.21
N LEU A 37 -2.80 7.75 0.67
CA LEU A 37 -3.74 6.74 0.20
C LEU A 37 -4.62 6.23 1.34
N ILE A 38 -4.00 5.87 2.45
CA ILE A 38 -4.73 5.36 3.61
C ILE A 38 -5.68 6.42 4.16
N ALA A 39 -5.20 7.66 4.29
CA ALA A 39 -6.04 8.75 4.76
C ALA A 39 -7.24 8.95 3.83
N GLY A 40 -7.01 8.91 2.52
CA GLY A 40 -8.08 9.06 1.55
C GLY A 40 -9.14 7.97 1.68
N VAL A 41 -8.71 6.72 1.87
CA VAL A 41 -9.63 5.61 2.03
C VAL A 41 -10.46 5.76 3.31
N CYS A 42 -9.81 6.13 4.41
CA CYS A 42 -10.51 6.32 5.69
C CYS A 42 -11.54 7.44 5.60
N MET A 43 -11.19 8.53 4.93
CA MET A 43 -12.10 9.64 4.73
C MET A 43 -13.29 9.25 3.84
N SER A 44 -13.00 8.48 2.79
CA SER A 44 -14.02 8.00 1.88
C SER A 44 -15.05 7.13 2.61
N GLN A 45 -14.59 6.32 3.55
CA GLN A 45 -15.48 5.45 4.32
C GLN A 45 -16.11 6.15 5.51
N SER A 46 -15.70 7.38 5.80
CA SER A 46 -16.17 8.14 6.96
C SER A 46 -16.03 7.36 8.27
N ASN A 47 -14.96 6.59 8.36
CA ASN A 47 -14.74 5.69 9.49
C ASN A 47 -13.26 5.67 9.88
N PRO A 48 -12.87 6.44 10.92
CA PRO A 48 -11.48 6.45 11.36
C PRO A 48 -10.96 5.07 11.79
N ALA A 49 -11.86 4.21 12.26
CA ALA A 49 -11.47 2.85 12.67
C ALA A 49 -11.02 1.99 11.49
N ALA A 50 -11.34 2.40 10.26
CA ALA A 50 -10.87 1.70 9.08
C ALA A 50 -9.36 1.63 9.01
N LEU A 51 -8.66 2.57 9.62
CA LEU A 51 -7.21 2.57 9.69
C LEU A 51 -6.68 1.27 10.29
N LEU A 52 -7.27 0.81 11.39
CA LEU A 52 -6.84 -0.43 12.03
C LEU A 52 -7.07 -1.64 11.13
N SER A 53 -8.20 -1.67 10.44
CA SER A 53 -8.50 -2.75 9.51
C SER A 53 -7.50 -2.80 8.36
N ILE A 54 -7.14 -1.62 7.84
CA ILE A 54 -6.18 -1.52 6.74
C ILE A 54 -4.81 -2.00 7.18
N VAL A 55 -4.37 -1.59 8.37
CA VAL A 55 -3.06 -2.00 8.90
C VAL A 55 -3.02 -3.52 9.10
N THR A 56 -4.08 -4.10 9.63
CA THR A 56 -4.17 -5.54 9.84
C THR A 56 -4.11 -6.27 8.50
N ALA A 57 -4.86 -5.80 7.51
CA ALA A 57 -4.86 -6.41 6.18
C ALA A 57 -3.47 -6.30 5.53
N ALA A 58 -2.79 -5.17 5.73
CA ALA A 58 -1.45 -4.99 5.19
C ALA A 58 -0.46 -5.98 5.80
N ALA A 59 -0.56 -6.22 7.10
CA ALA A 59 0.30 -7.19 7.78
C ALA A 59 0.07 -8.59 7.23
N ASP A 60 -1.19 -8.97 7.01
CA ASP A 60 -1.51 -10.28 6.45
C ASP A 60 -0.94 -10.44 5.04
N LEU A 61 -1.04 -9.38 4.23
CA LEU A 61 -0.47 -9.41 2.87
C LEU A 61 1.04 -9.57 2.91
N MET A 62 1.71 -8.90 3.82
CA MET A 62 3.16 -9.01 3.94
C MET A 62 3.58 -10.43 4.29
N ASP A 63 2.85 -11.07 5.20
CA ASP A 63 3.14 -12.46 5.56
C ASP A 63 3.00 -13.38 4.35
N SER A 64 1.96 -13.19 3.55
CA SER A 64 1.77 -14.00 2.33
C SER A 64 2.88 -13.77 1.33
N MET A 65 3.34 -12.53 1.17
CA MET A 65 4.41 -12.20 0.24
C MET A 65 5.74 -12.79 0.71
N GLU A 66 6.00 -12.79 2.01
CA GLU A 66 7.21 -13.38 2.56
C GLU A 66 7.25 -14.90 2.32
N GLU A 67 6.12 -15.56 2.49
CA GLU A 67 6.03 -17.00 2.23
C GLU A 67 6.36 -17.31 0.77
N ALA A 68 5.85 -16.52 -0.15
CA ALA A 68 6.15 -16.71 -1.57
C ALA A 68 7.62 -16.49 -1.87
N THR A 69 8.25 -15.52 -1.21
CA THR A 69 9.67 -15.23 -1.38
C THR A 69 10.52 -16.36 -0.86
N ASP A 70 10.15 -16.94 0.27
CA ASP A 70 10.87 -18.04 0.87
C ASP A 70 10.89 -19.28 -0.05
N GLU A 71 9.81 -19.50 -0.76
CA GLU A 71 9.73 -20.63 -1.70
C GLU A 71 10.73 -20.50 -2.84
N GLU A 72 11.03 -19.28 -3.22
CA GLU A 72 11.99 -19.02 -4.30
C GLU A 72 13.43 -19.16 -3.83
N ALA A 73 13.66 -18.99 -2.57
CA ALA A 73 15.00 -19.11 -2.01
C ALA A 73 15.43 -20.56 -1.90
#